data_fcb63fefa6bb4795bfe6ee88deeb2666
#
_entry.id   fcb63fefa6bb4795bfe6ee88deeb2666
#
_cell.length_a   1.000
_cell.length_b   1.000
_cell.length_c   1.000
_cell.angle_alpha   90.00
_cell.angle_beta   90.00
_cell.angle_gamma   90.00
#
_symmetry.space_group_name_H-M   'P 1'
#
loop_
_entity.id
_entity.type
_entity.pdbx_description
1 polymer ?
#
loop_
_entity_poly.entity_id
_entity_poly.type
_entity_poly.pdbx_seq_one_letter_code
_entity_poly.pdbx_strand_id
1 'polypeptide(L)'
;TPIIIIDSDGDGTADEDDAFPQDANETSDSDGDGVGDNSDAFPQDSNETNDDDSDGVGNNSDAFPQDANETHDDDGDGVGNNTDSFPQDANETIDSDGDGVGDNSDFKPNDPSISTPIIVSDKSVNLLAGAIIFLALAVILVRRKQPPQGDEKQSTFVSDESIWND
;
A
#
# COMPACT_ATOMS: atom_id res chain seq x y z
N THR A 1 -49.51 8.23 54.37
CA THR A 1 -49.83 8.62 52.96
C THR A 1 -49.44 7.46 52.08
N PRO A 2 -50.30 7.05 51.10
CA PRO A 2 -49.90 6.04 50.15
C PRO A 2 -48.72 6.58 49.33
N ILE A 3 -47.70 5.75 49.14
CA ILE A 3 -46.62 6.00 48.21
C ILE A 3 -47.23 5.77 46.81
N ILE A 4 -47.24 6.80 46.01
CA ILE A 4 -47.58 6.65 44.58
C ILE A 4 -46.27 6.31 43.90
N ILE A 5 -46.15 5.11 43.43
CA ILE A 5 -45.06 4.69 42.55
C ILE A 5 -45.50 5.10 41.13
N ILE A 6 -44.70 5.91 40.48
CA ILE A 6 -44.89 6.29 39.07
C ILE A 6 -44.07 5.31 38.23
N ASP A 7 -44.67 4.79 37.18
CA ASP A 7 -44.13 3.92 36.17
C ASP A 7 -44.67 4.48 34.86
N SER A 8 -43.82 5.25 34.17
CA SER A 8 -44.27 6.12 33.07
C SER A 8 -44.44 5.40 31.74
N ASP A 9 -43.73 4.33 31.53
CA ASP A 9 -43.82 3.54 30.28
C ASP A 9 -44.52 2.18 30.49
N GLY A 10 -44.71 1.78 31.74
CA GLY A 10 -45.51 0.61 32.10
C GLY A 10 -44.81 -0.73 31.98
N ASP A 11 -43.50 -0.73 32.08
CA ASP A 11 -42.67 -1.94 32.01
C ASP A 11 -42.59 -2.71 33.34
N GLY A 12 -42.98 -2.07 34.45
CA GLY A 12 -43.00 -2.61 35.81
C GLY A 12 -41.85 -2.12 36.69
N THR A 13 -40.98 -1.29 36.21
CA THR A 13 -39.94 -0.58 36.93
C THR A 13 -40.43 0.84 37.27
N ALA A 14 -40.18 1.27 38.51
CA ALA A 14 -40.57 2.66 38.88
C ALA A 14 -39.61 3.66 38.22
N ASP A 15 -40.13 4.86 37.85
CA ASP A 15 -39.31 5.93 37.26
C ASP A 15 -38.05 6.27 38.09
N GLU A 16 -38.11 6.10 39.43
CA GLU A 16 -37.00 6.41 40.33
C GLU A 16 -35.89 5.34 40.33
N ASP A 17 -36.23 4.13 39.85
CA ASP A 17 -35.32 2.98 39.79
C ASP A 17 -34.99 2.62 38.33
N ASP A 18 -35.55 3.38 37.35
CA ASP A 18 -35.44 3.13 35.91
C ASP A 18 -34.46 4.13 35.27
N ALA A 19 -33.44 3.61 34.58
CA ALA A 19 -32.53 4.44 33.80
C ALA A 19 -33.21 5.08 32.56
N PHE A 20 -34.28 4.44 32.04
CA PHE A 20 -35.02 4.87 30.86
C PHE A 20 -36.53 4.96 31.09
N PRO A 21 -37.04 5.88 31.94
CA PRO A 21 -38.45 5.89 32.38
C PRO A 21 -39.49 6.17 31.28
N GLN A 22 -39.13 6.19 30.02
CA GLN A 22 -39.98 6.39 28.86
C GLN A 22 -39.78 5.33 27.78
N ASP A 23 -38.96 4.31 28.05
CA ASP A 23 -38.71 3.21 27.10
C ASP A 23 -38.89 1.86 27.77
N ALA A 24 -40.09 1.30 27.65
CA ALA A 24 -40.45 0.02 28.24
C ALA A 24 -39.62 -1.20 27.77
N ASN A 25 -38.61 -1.01 26.95
CA ASN A 25 -37.69 -2.09 26.55
C ASN A 25 -36.36 -2.01 27.32
N GLU A 26 -36.11 -0.90 27.97
CA GLU A 26 -34.86 -0.62 28.70
C GLU A 26 -35.14 -0.24 30.14
N THR A 27 -34.38 -0.78 31.08
CA THR A 27 -34.51 -0.45 32.50
C THR A 27 -33.18 -0.08 33.15
N SER A 28 -32.09 -0.52 32.55
CA SER A 28 -30.75 -0.42 33.11
C SER A 28 -29.78 0.16 32.08
N ASP A 29 -28.82 0.90 32.62
CA ASP A 29 -27.66 1.42 31.88
C ASP A 29 -26.46 1.13 32.81
N SER A 30 -25.78 -0.01 32.56
CA SER A 30 -24.80 -0.54 33.52
C SER A 30 -23.46 0.21 33.48
N ASP A 31 -23.12 0.85 32.39
CA ASP A 31 -21.86 1.60 32.23
C ASP A 31 -22.07 3.13 32.14
N GLY A 32 -23.32 3.55 31.95
CA GLY A 32 -23.69 4.95 32.05
C GLY A 32 -23.44 5.77 30.74
N ASP A 33 -23.43 5.13 29.61
CA ASP A 33 -23.18 5.78 28.33
C ASP A 33 -24.43 6.34 27.66
N GLY A 34 -25.62 5.97 28.19
CA GLY A 34 -26.92 6.43 27.70
C GLY A 34 -27.61 5.47 26.74
N VAL A 35 -27.07 4.31 26.49
CA VAL A 35 -27.71 3.18 25.78
C VAL A 35 -28.12 2.15 26.82
N GLY A 36 -29.32 1.59 26.69
CA GLY A 36 -29.80 0.59 27.63
C GLY A 36 -29.16 -0.76 27.42
N ASP A 37 -28.99 -1.52 28.54
CA ASP A 37 -28.33 -2.82 28.55
C ASP A 37 -28.88 -3.82 27.53
N ASN A 38 -30.15 -3.69 27.15
CA ASN A 38 -30.78 -4.61 26.16
C ASN A 38 -30.46 -4.23 24.72
N SER A 39 -30.19 -2.96 24.44
CA SER A 39 -29.87 -2.42 23.11
C SER A 39 -28.39 -2.26 22.89
N ASP A 40 -27.59 -2.37 23.96
CA ASP A 40 -26.16 -2.23 23.95
C ASP A 40 -25.46 -3.56 23.69
N ALA A 41 -24.59 -3.59 22.68
CA ALA A 41 -23.74 -4.75 22.42
C ALA A 41 -22.67 -4.95 23.50
N PHE A 42 -22.30 -3.88 24.23
CA PHE A 42 -21.25 -3.86 25.27
C PHE A 42 -21.72 -3.22 26.58
N PRO A 43 -22.70 -3.77 27.31
CA PRO A 43 -23.35 -3.12 28.45
C PRO A 43 -22.45 -2.84 29.66
N GLN A 44 -21.16 -3.01 29.56
CA GLN A 44 -20.17 -2.76 30.61
C GLN A 44 -18.98 -1.95 30.12
N ASP A 45 -19.04 -1.43 28.85
CA ASP A 45 -17.98 -0.60 28.28
C ASP A 45 -18.55 0.66 27.64
N SER A 46 -18.60 1.73 28.41
CA SER A 46 -19.15 3.03 28.01
C SER A 46 -18.42 3.71 26.82
N ASN A 47 -17.48 3.08 26.19
CA ASN A 47 -16.87 3.55 24.97
C ASN A 47 -17.37 2.80 23.73
N GLU A 48 -18.10 1.70 23.92
CA GLU A 48 -18.62 0.85 22.86
C GLU A 48 -20.12 0.63 23.03
N THR A 49 -20.89 0.72 21.96
CA THR A 49 -22.34 0.50 21.96
C THR A 49 -22.79 -0.45 20.88
N ASN A 50 -22.04 -0.58 19.82
CA ASN A 50 -22.41 -1.35 18.65
C ASN A 50 -21.30 -2.32 18.24
N ASP A 51 -21.74 -3.44 17.70
CA ASP A 51 -20.90 -4.45 17.07
C ASP A 51 -21.60 -4.85 15.75
N ASP A 52 -21.24 -4.14 14.66
CA ASP A 52 -22.00 -4.22 13.40
C ASP A 52 -21.81 -5.55 12.67
N ASP A 53 -20.64 -6.20 12.84
CA ASP A 53 -20.36 -7.49 12.20
C ASP A 53 -20.39 -8.68 13.16
N SER A 54 -20.56 -8.41 14.46
CA SER A 54 -20.75 -9.41 15.52
C SER A 54 -19.53 -10.29 15.77
N ASP A 55 -18.34 -9.74 15.70
CA ASP A 55 -17.09 -10.44 16.01
C ASP A 55 -16.64 -10.33 17.48
N GLY A 56 -17.30 -9.44 18.24
CA GLY A 56 -17.07 -9.21 19.66
C GLY A 56 -16.12 -8.05 19.96
N VAL A 57 -15.73 -7.28 18.95
CA VAL A 57 -15.02 -6.01 19.07
C VAL A 57 -15.97 -4.87 18.73
N GLY A 58 -16.01 -3.86 19.59
CA GLY A 58 -16.91 -2.71 19.36
C GLY A 58 -16.46 -1.84 18.19
N ASN A 59 -17.43 -1.25 17.49
CA ASN A 59 -17.18 -0.44 16.30
C ASN A 59 -16.15 0.68 16.48
N ASN A 60 -16.00 1.21 17.72
CA ASN A 60 -15.03 2.30 17.97
C ASN A 60 -13.59 1.78 18.12
N SER A 61 -13.44 0.53 18.54
CA SER A 61 -12.14 -0.14 18.74
C SER A 61 -11.75 -1.02 17.58
N ASP A 62 -12.68 -1.26 16.64
CA ASP A 62 -12.48 -2.10 15.48
C ASP A 62 -11.98 -1.28 14.27
N ALA A 63 -10.88 -1.71 13.68
CA ALA A 63 -10.38 -1.13 12.44
C ALA A 63 -11.26 -1.46 11.23
N PHE A 64 -12.05 -2.55 11.30
CA PHE A 64 -12.91 -3.06 10.23
C PHE A 64 -14.33 -3.39 10.71
N PRO A 65 -15.14 -2.42 11.16
CA PRO A 65 -16.43 -2.65 11.84
C PRO A 65 -17.52 -3.31 11.00
N GLN A 66 -17.22 -3.84 9.85
CA GLN A 66 -18.14 -4.54 8.94
C GLN A 66 -17.54 -5.84 8.39
N ASP A 67 -16.39 -6.28 8.93
CA ASP A 67 -15.74 -7.53 8.53
C ASP A 67 -15.31 -8.36 9.74
N ALA A 68 -16.18 -9.24 10.19
CA ALA A 68 -15.97 -10.11 11.34
C ALA A 68 -14.74 -11.04 11.26
N ASN A 69 -13.93 -10.97 10.25
CA ASN A 69 -12.68 -11.70 10.16
C ASN A 69 -11.46 -10.82 10.44
N GLU A 70 -11.64 -9.50 10.49
CA GLU A 70 -10.59 -8.53 10.70
C GLU A 70 -10.97 -7.56 11.83
N THR A 71 -10.08 -7.32 12.75
CA THR A 71 -10.31 -6.39 13.88
C THR A 71 -9.21 -5.34 13.99
N HIS A 72 -8.04 -5.62 13.44
CA HIS A 72 -6.86 -4.78 13.61
C HIS A 72 -6.20 -4.49 12.28
N ASP A 73 -5.61 -3.30 12.19
CA ASP A 73 -4.73 -2.84 11.12
C ASP A 73 -3.53 -2.17 11.80
N ASP A 74 -2.47 -2.98 12.04
CA ASP A 74 -1.36 -2.54 12.89
C ASP A 74 -0.45 -1.50 12.22
N ASP A 75 -0.41 -1.46 10.89
CA ASP A 75 0.41 -0.51 10.13
C ASP A 75 -0.38 0.59 9.42
N GLY A 76 -1.72 0.42 9.37
CA GLY A 76 -2.63 1.46 8.88
C GLY A 76 -2.72 1.56 7.35
N ASP A 77 -2.49 0.47 6.64
CA ASP A 77 -2.54 0.46 5.18
C ASP A 77 -3.93 0.14 4.59
N GLY A 78 -4.86 -0.26 5.46
CA GLY A 78 -6.25 -0.59 5.11
C GLY A 78 -6.48 -2.06 4.78
N VAL A 79 -5.52 -2.92 5.03
CA VAL A 79 -5.65 -4.39 4.99
C VAL A 79 -5.56 -4.92 6.41
N GLY A 80 -6.49 -5.80 6.77
CA GLY A 80 -6.54 -6.34 8.13
C GLY A 80 -5.40 -7.34 8.39
N ASN A 81 -4.95 -7.38 9.64
CA ASN A 81 -3.82 -8.20 10.06
C ASN A 81 -3.94 -9.69 9.70
N ASN A 82 -5.18 -10.22 9.58
CA ASN A 82 -5.39 -11.63 9.27
C ASN A 82 -5.21 -11.94 7.77
N THR A 83 -5.47 -10.97 6.91
CA THR A 83 -5.33 -11.10 5.46
C THR A 83 -4.04 -10.51 4.93
N ASP A 84 -3.37 -9.68 5.72
CA ASP A 84 -2.09 -9.08 5.40
C ASP A 84 -0.93 -10.05 5.62
N SER A 85 -0.10 -10.23 4.60
CA SER A 85 1.13 -11.02 4.70
C SER A 85 2.22 -10.29 5.51
N PHE A 86 2.11 -8.96 5.66
CA PHE A 86 3.08 -8.10 6.32
C PHE A 86 2.42 -7.09 7.29
N PRO A 87 1.73 -7.53 8.36
CA PRO A 87 0.89 -6.69 9.21
C PRO A 87 1.62 -5.58 9.99
N GLN A 88 2.85 -5.26 9.67
CA GLN A 88 3.67 -4.21 10.28
C GLN A 88 4.44 -3.40 9.23
N ASP A 89 4.12 -3.57 7.93
CA ASP A 89 4.75 -2.81 6.85
C ASP A 89 3.72 -2.31 5.84
N ALA A 90 3.21 -1.11 6.07
CA ALA A 90 2.20 -0.43 5.26
C ALA A 90 2.56 -0.23 3.77
N ASN A 91 3.67 -0.73 3.30
CA ASN A 91 4.02 -0.73 1.89
C ASN A 91 3.88 -2.11 1.24
N GLU A 92 3.63 -3.15 2.03
CA GLU A 92 3.54 -4.54 1.58
C GLU A 92 2.29 -5.19 2.17
N THR A 93 1.48 -5.83 1.35
CA THR A 93 0.27 -6.54 1.79
C THR A 93 0.24 -7.99 1.33
N ILE A 94 0.96 -8.30 0.27
CA ILE A 94 0.91 -9.59 -0.42
C ILE A 94 2.31 -10.15 -0.58
N ASP A 95 2.44 -11.45 -0.38
CA ASP A 95 3.61 -12.27 -0.72
C ASP A 95 3.11 -13.41 -1.63
N SER A 96 3.16 -13.18 -2.93
CA SER A 96 2.53 -14.08 -3.91
C SER A 96 3.23 -15.42 -4.06
N ASP A 97 4.52 -15.51 -3.75
CA ASP A 97 5.29 -16.75 -3.87
C ASP A 97 5.78 -17.33 -2.53
N GLY A 98 5.59 -16.60 -1.44
CA GLY A 98 5.82 -17.07 -0.08
C GLY A 98 7.29 -17.08 0.33
N ASP A 99 8.14 -16.25 -0.25
CA ASP A 99 9.57 -16.20 0.08
C ASP A 99 9.90 -15.25 1.24
N GLY A 100 8.90 -14.48 1.72
CA GLY A 100 9.03 -13.54 2.83
C GLY A 100 9.43 -12.12 2.43
N VAL A 101 9.41 -11.82 1.13
CA VAL A 101 9.55 -10.47 0.59
C VAL A 101 8.24 -10.09 -0.08
N GLY A 102 7.70 -8.92 0.26
CA GLY A 102 6.43 -8.46 -0.29
C GLY A 102 6.53 -8.13 -1.78
N ASP A 103 5.42 -8.32 -2.48
CA ASP A 103 5.32 -8.16 -3.94
C ASP A 103 5.82 -6.80 -4.44
N ASN A 104 5.69 -5.74 -3.65
CA ASN A 104 6.15 -4.40 -4.02
C ASN A 104 7.68 -4.26 -3.97
N SER A 105 8.32 -4.97 -3.06
CA SER A 105 9.78 -4.97 -2.84
C SER A 105 10.49 -6.11 -3.55
N ASP A 106 9.74 -7.12 -3.99
CA ASP A 106 10.29 -8.28 -4.65
C ASP A 106 10.61 -8.02 -6.13
N PHE A 107 11.82 -8.39 -6.53
CA PHE A 107 12.25 -8.30 -7.93
C PHE A 107 11.48 -9.25 -8.85
N LYS A 108 10.99 -10.37 -8.31
CA LYS A 108 10.17 -11.36 -9.02
C LYS A 108 9.07 -11.94 -8.13
N PRO A 109 7.94 -11.26 -7.97
CA PRO A 109 6.86 -11.62 -7.04
C PRO A 109 6.18 -12.98 -7.26
N ASN A 110 6.65 -13.81 -8.14
CA ASN A 110 6.12 -15.15 -8.44
C ASN A 110 7.23 -16.19 -8.57
N ASP A 111 8.43 -15.90 -8.10
CA ASP A 111 9.58 -16.82 -8.15
C ASP A 111 10.34 -16.83 -6.83
N PRO A 112 9.98 -17.71 -5.87
CA PRO A 112 10.49 -17.70 -4.49
C PRO A 112 12.00 -17.95 -4.38
N SER A 113 12.69 -18.06 -5.48
CA SER A 113 14.15 -18.19 -5.51
C SER A 113 14.88 -16.87 -5.76
N ILE A 114 14.16 -15.77 -6.07
CA ILE A 114 14.74 -14.49 -6.52
C ILE A 114 13.98 -13.31 -5.91
N SER A 115 14.25 -12.99 -4.66
CA SER A 115 13.68 -11.83 -3.95
C SER A 115 14.45 -10.52 -4.14
N THR A 116 15.69 -10.59 -4.59
CA THR A 116 16.51 -9.38 -4.81
C THR A 116 17.07 -9.34 -6.22
N PRO A 117 17.27 -8.13 -6.80
CA PRO A 117 17.98 -8.02 -8.07
C PRO A 117 19.34 -8.71 -7.96
N ILE A 118 19.65 -9.63 -8.87
CA ILE A 118 20.99 -10.25 -8.95
C ILE A 118 21.96 -9.11 -9.30
N ILE A 119 22.55 -8.49 -8.30
CA ILE A 119 23.72 -7.65 -8.50
C ILE A 119 24.84 -8.62 -8.83
N VAL A 120 25.05 -8.92 -10.11
CA VAL A 120 26.23 -9.63 -10.57
C VAL A 120 27.43 -8.74 -10.26
N SER A 121 27.92 -8.86 -9.04
CA SER A 121 29.20 -8.27 -8.63
C SER A 121 30.33 -9.10 -9.25
N ASP A 122 30.25 -9.30 -10.56
CA ASP A 122 31.32 -9.95 -11.28
C ASP A 122 32.35 -8.90 -11.67
N LYS A 123 33.59 -9.10 -11.22
CA LYS A 123 34.74 -8.30 -11.67
C LYS A 123 34.87 -8.29 -13.20
N SER A 124 34.27 -9.27 -13.89
CA SER A 124 34.16 -9.35 -15.34
C SER A 124 33.28 -8.26 -15.96
N VAL A 125 32.19 -7.82 -15.30
CA VAL A 125 31.33 -6.74 -15.83
C VAL A 125 32.05 -5.40 -15.77
N ASN A 126 32.83 -5.18 -14.73
CA ASN A 126 33.69 -3.98 -14.66
C ASN A 126 34.79 -3.98 -15.73
N LEU A 127 35.28 -5.17 -16.12
CA LEU A 127 36.25 -5.30 -17.22
C LEU A 127 35.61 -4.99 -18.58
N LEU A 128 34.35 -5.41 -18.81
CA LEU A 128 33.63 -5.12 -20.06
C LEU A 128 33.25 -3.62 -20.16
N ALA A 129 32.74 -3.03 -19.07
CA ALA A 129 32.44 -1.60 -19.03
C ALA A 129 33.71 -0.76 -19.17
N GLY A 130 34.80 -1.16 -18.54
CA GLY A 130 36.11 -0.55 -18.73
C GLY A 130 36.63 -0.68 -20.15
N ALA A 131 36.49 -1.84 -20.77
CA ALA A 131 36.91 -2.08 -22.16
C ALA A 131 36.12 -1.22 -23.18
N ILE A 132 34.80 -1.05 -22.98
CA ILE A 132 33.98 -0.19 -23.82
C ILE A 132 34.39 1.28 -23.68
N ILE A 133 34.67 1.76 -22.46
CA ILE A 133 35.15 3.13 -22.23
C ILE A 133 36.54 3.34 -22.85
N PHE A 134 37.46 2.36 -22.75
CA PHE A 134 38.76 2.45 -23.39
C PHE A 134 38.68 2.42 -24.92
N LEU A 135 37.79 1.62 -25.50
CA LEU A 135 37.57 1.62 -26.95
C LEU A 135 37.01 2.96 -27.44
N ALA A 136 36.04 3.53 -26.71
CA ALA A 136 35.47 4.83 -27.05
C ALA A 136 36.54 5.95 -26.96
N LEU A 137 37.36 5.95 -25.93
CA LEU A 137 38.48 6.91 -25.79
C LEU A 137 39.55 6.72 -26.88
N ALA A 138 39.86 5.47 -27.25
CA ALA A 138 40.83 5.18 -28.33
C ALA A 138 40.31 5.70 -29.68
N VAL A 139 39.03 5.52 -29.97
CA VAL A 139 38.40 6.04 -31.21
C VAL A 139 38.43 7.57 -31.25
N ILE A 140 38.19 8.23 -30.11
CA ILE A 140 38.26 9.72 -30.01
C ILE A 140 39.70 10.21 -30.21
N LEU A 141 40.68 9.49 -29.66
CA LEU A 141 42.10 9.86 -29.80
C LEU A 141 42.61 9.66 -31.22
N VAL A 142 42.17 8.58 -31.92
CA VAL A 142 42.52 8.32 -33.32
C VAL A 142 41.91 9.40 -34.21
N ARG A 143 40.64 9.78 -33.98
CA ARG A 143 40.01 10.87 -34.75
C ARG A 143 40.67 12.22 -34.56
N ARG A 144 41.25 12.51 -33.39
CA ARG A 144 42.00 13.75 -33.13
C ARG A 144 43.38 13.82 -33.78
N LYS A 145 43.94 12.65 -34.17
CA LYS A 145 45.26 12.61 -34.86
C LYS A 145 45.17 12.63 -36.39
N GLN A 146 43.99 12.58 -36.99
CA GLN A 146 43.87 12.75 -38.44
C GLN A 146 44.05 14.24 -38.75
N PRO A 147 45.01 14.58 -39.65
CA PRO A 147 45.13 15.93 -40.13
C PRO A 147 43.89 16.29 -40.96
N PRO A 148 43.50 17.56 -41.04
CA PRO A 148 42.39 17.98 -41.88
C PRO A 148 42.63 17.52 -43.29
N GLN A 149 41.72 16.76 -43.86
CA GLN A 149 41.68 16.42 -45.28
C GLN A 149 41.51 17.73 -46.02
N GLY A 150 42.54 18.11 -46.78
CA GLY A 150 42.45 19.28 -47.66
C GLY A 150 41.37 19.06 -48.70
N ASP A 151 40.57 20.10 -48.93
CA ASP A 151 39.61 20.14 -50.05
C ASP A 151 40.38 19.89 -51.34
N GLU A 152 40.28 18.70 -51.91
CA GLU A 152 40.63 18.39 -53.26
C GLU A 152 39.67 19.16 -54.17
N LYS A 153 40.10 20.30 -54.65
CA LYS A 153 39.36 21.02 -55.73
C LYS A 153 39.23 20.07 -56.90
N GLN A 154 38.02 19.65 -57.18
CA GLN A 154 37.62 18.95 -58.38
C GLN A 154 38.01 19.83 -59.58
N SER A 155 39.14 19.50 -60.22
CA SER A 155 39.50 20.06 -61.52
C SER A 155 38.45 19.58 -62.53
N THR A 156 37.58 20.47 -62.93
CA THR A 156 36.67 20.23 -64.08
C THR A 156 37.52 20.20 -65.32
N PHE A 157 37.73 19.00 -65.85
CA PHE A 157 38.27 18.80 -67.17
C PHE A 157 37.18 19.21 -68.18
N VAL A 158 37.33 20.41 -68.75
CA VAL A 158 36.49 20.82 -69.88
C VAL A 158 37.10 20.17 -71.16
N SER A 159 36.49 19.17 -71.70
CA SER A 159 36.78 18.64 -73.02
C SER A 159 36.23 19.63 -74.09
N ASP A 160 37.12 20.39 -74.66
CA ASP A 160 36.81 21.19 -75.82
C ASP A 160 36.78 20.28 -77.05
N GLU A 161 35.58 19.86 -77.46
CA GLU A 161 35.31 19.16 -78.72
C GLU A 161 34.87 20.15 -79.81
N SER A 162 35.78 21.05 -80.16
CA SER A 162 35.48 21.89 -81.32
C SER A 162 36.71 22.20 -82.19
N ILE A 163 37.47 21.19 -82.62
CA ILE A 163 38.43 21.35 -83.68
C ILE A 163 38.46 20.04 -84.52
N TRP A 164 37.59 19.88 -85.47
CA TRP A 164 37.73 19.09 -86.68
C TRP A 164 36.45 19.22 -87.53
N ASN A 165 36.41 20.27 -88.30
CA ASN A 165 35.72 20.31 -89.60
C ASN A 165 36.48 21.30 -90.45
N ASP A 166 37.30 20.73 -91.35
CA ASP A 166 37.48 20.98 -92.76
C ASP A 166 38.44 19.94 -93.33
#